data_e2bffbb695fb2068ab2039a072fb11aa
#
_entry.id   e2bffbb695fb2068ab2039a072fb11aa
#
_cell.length_a   1.000
_cell.length_b   1.000
_cell.length_c   1.000
_cell.angle_alpha   90.00
_cell.angle_beta   90.00
_cell.angle_gamma   90.00
#
_symmetry.space_group_name_H-M   'P 1'
#
loop_
_entity.id
_entity.type
_entity.pdbx_description
1 polymer ?
#
loop_
_entity_poly.entity_id
_entity_poly.type
_entity_poly.pdbx_seq_one_letter_code
_entity_poly.pdbx_strand_id
1 'polypeptide(L)'
;MGYRFETLQLHVGQETPDPVTDARAVPIYLTSSYVFHNSEHAADRFGLRDVGNIYGRLTNPTEDVFERRIAALEGGVAALAVGSGAAALTYAFQAVAHAGDHIVAAKNIYGGTYLSLIHISEPT
;
A
#
# COMPACT_ATOMS: atom_id res chain seq x y z
N MET A 1 8.94 0.55 24.87
CA MET A 1 7.66 -0.12 25.19
C MET A 1 6.85 -0.14 23.90
N GLY A 2 6.45 -1.34 23.45
CA GLY A 2 5.56 -1.43 22.27
C GLY A 2 4.11 -1.20 22.69
N TYR A 3 3.33 -0.60 21.80
CA TYR A 3 1.88 -0.49 21.98
C TYR A 3 1.25 -1.90 21.99
N ARG A 4 0.12 -2.04 22.71
CA ARG A 4 -0.72 -3.24 22.64
C ARG A 4 -1.44 -3.30 21.29
N PHE A 5 -1.85 -4.49 20.87
CA PHE A 5 -2.55 -4.72 19.61
C PHE A 5 -3.79 -3.81 19.44
N GLU A 6 -4.58 -3.66 20.49
CA GLU A 6 -5.76 -2.80 20.52
C GLU A 6 -5.41 -1.33 20.32
N THR A 7 -4.25 -0.88 20.85
CA THR A 7 -3.76 0.49 20.65
C THR A 7 -3.28 0.70 19.22
N LEU A 8 -2.60 -0.28 18.63
CA LEU A 8 -2.16 -0.23 17.23
C LEU A 8 -3.36 -0.07 16.28
N GLN A 9 -4.45 -0.83 16.51
CA GLN A 9 -5.67 -0.75 15.69
C GLN A 9 -6.28 0.65 15.62
N LEU A 10 -6.14 1.45 16.66
CA LEU A 10 -6.81 2.74 16.78
C LEU A 10 -5.91 3.93 16.42
N HIS A 11 -4.60 3.83 16.64
CA HIS A 11 -3.75 5.01 16.67
C HIS A 11 -2.64 5.05 15.61
N VAL A 12 -2.16 3.90 15.12
CA VAL A 12 -1.09 3.90 14.13
C VAL A 12 -1.52 4.59 12.84
N GLY A 13 -0.64 5.46 12.34
CA GLY A 13 -0.86 6.25 11.13
C GLY A 13 -1.59 7.58 11.39
N GLN A 14 -2.10 7.80 12.61
CA GLN A 14 -2.76 9.06 13.00
C GLN A 14 -2.29 9.56 14.38
N GLU A 15 -1.03 9.36 14.68
CA GLU A 15 -0.43 9.79 15.95
C GLU A 15 -0.41 11.31 16.10
N THR A 16 -0.25 12.01 14.98
CA THR A 16 -0.32 13.47 14.90
C THR A 16 -1.63 13.92 14.27
N PRO A 17 -2.24 15.02 14.73
CA PRO A 17 -3.41 15.60 14.09
C PRO A 17 -3.07 16.13 12.69
N ASP A 18 -4.09 16.33 11.86
CA ASP A 18 -3.93 17.01 10.57
C ASP A 18 -3.33 18.42 10.77
N PRO A 19 -2.24 18.78 10.07
CA PRO A 19 -1.51 20.02 10.34
C PRO A 19 -2.27 21.29 9.91
N VAL A 20 -3.34 21.16 9.12
CA VAL A 20 -4.12 22.31 8.62
C VAL A 20 -5.36 22.54 9.47
N THR A 21 -6.03 21.48 9.91
CA THR A 21 -7.33 21.54 10.57
C THR A 21 -7.31 21.12 12.03
N ASP A 22 -6.17 20.61 12.52
CA ASP A 22 -6.04 19.96 13.83
C ASP A 22 -7.00 18.76 14.03
N ALA A 23 -7.56 18.23 12.94
CA ALA A 23 -8.45 17.09 13.01
C ALA A 23 -7.72 15.84 13.54
N ARG A 24 -8.32 15.18 14.51
CA ARG A 24 -7.78 13.91 15.04
C ARG A 24 -7.96 12.77 14.04
N ALA A 25 -9.13 12.70 13.39
CA ALA A 25 -9.38 11.75 12.34
C ALA A 25 -8.65 12.17 11.06
N VAL A 26 -8.14 11.19 10.31
CA VAL A 26 -7.48 11.45 9.02
C VAL A 26 -8.52 11.98 8.03
N PRO A 27 -8.29 13.13 7.39
CA PRO A 27 -9.15 13.61 6.32
C PRO A 27 -9.22 12.62 5.15
N ILE A 28 -10.36 12.60 4.46
CA ILE A 28 -10.54 11.81 3.24
C ILE A 28 -10.09 12.64 2.05
N TYR A 29 -8.94 12.29 1.47
CA TYR A 29 -8.37 12.98 0.31
C TYR A 29 -8.88 12.36 -0.99
N LEU A 30 -9.96 12.90 -1.54
CA LEU A 30 -10.53 12.51 -2.83
C LEU A 30 -9.91 13.36 -3.96
N THR A 31 -8.66 13.08 -4.28
CA THR A 31 -7.92 13.79 -5.34
C THR A 31 -7.09 12.82 -6.18
N SER A 32 -6.91 13.16 -7.45
CA SER A 32 -6.04 12.42 -8.36
C SER A 32 -4.61 12.96 -8.39
N SER A 33 -4.41 14.27 -8.19
CA SER A 33 -3.10 14.91 -8.37
C SER A 33 -2.83 15.94 -7.29
N TYR A 34 -1.55 16.23 -7.10
CA TYR A 34 -1.04 17.22 -6.15
C TYR A 34 -0.25 18.29 -6.88
N VAL A 35 -0.29 19.51 -6.36
CA VAL A 35 0.37 20.67 -6.97
C VAL A 35 1.79 20.79 -6.46
N PHE A 36 2.73 21.10 -7.35
CA PHE A 36 4.11 21.41 -7.01
C PHE A 36 4.31 22.93 -6.92
N HIS A 37 5.20 23.36 -6.04
CA HIS A 37 5.47 24.79 -5.83
C HIS A 37 6.23 25.40 -7.02
N ASN A 38 7.13 24.62 -7.63
CA ASN A 38 7.94 24.99 -8.79
C ASN A 38 8.49 23.73 -9.47
N SER A 39 9.25 23.89 -10.56
CA SER A 39 9.83 22.78 -11.32
C SER A 39 10.88 21.98 -10.56
N GLU A 40 11.64 22.64 -9.68
CA GLU A 40 12.65 21.98 -8.85
C GLU A 40 11.99 21.07 -7.81
N HIS A 41 10.96 21.54 -7.13
CA HIS A 41 10.15 20.73 -6.22
C HIS A 41 9.53 19.50 -6.94
N ALA A 42 9.04 19.68 -8.17
CA ALA A 42 8.54 18.56 -8.97
C ALA A 42 9.67 17.55 -9.27
N ALA A 43 10.84 18.03 -9.71
CA ALA A 43 11.99 17.15 -10.00
C ALA A 43 12.46 16.39 -8.77
N ASP A 44 12.44 17.00 -7.60
CA ASP A 44 12.83 16.36 -6.34
C ASP A 44 11.83 15.28 -5.92
N ARG A 45 10.52 15.53 -6.06
CA ARG A 45 9.46 14.55 -5.80
C ARG A 45 9.58 13.34 -6.74
N PHE A 46 9.68 13.56 -8.03
CA PHE A 46 9.85 12.47 -9.01
C PHE A 46 11.19 11.76 -8.89
N GLY A 47 12.22 12.46 -8.45
CA GLY A 47 13.56 11.91 -8.17
C GLY A 47 13.68 11.23 -6.80
N LEU A 48 12.60 11.15 -6.01
CA LEU A 48 12.55 10.59 -4.65
C LEU A 48 13.55 11.24 -3.67
N ARG A 49 13.94 12.48 -3.93
CA ARG A 49 14.79 13.29 -3.04
C ARG A 49 13.99 14.06 -2.00
N ASP A 50 12.72 14.31 -2.30
CA ASP A 50 11.75 14.90 -1.38
C ASP A 50 10.55 13.97 -1.21
N VAL A 51 10.16 13.75 0.04
CA VAL A 51 9.04 12.83 0.39
C VAL A 51 7.72 13.58 0.31
N GLY A 52 6.72 12.98 -0.35
CA GLY A 52 5.36 13.51 -0.36
C GLY A 52 4.53 13.03 -1.54
N ASN A 53 3.34 13.61 -1.65
CA ASN A 53 2.35 13.17 -2.60
C ASN A 53 2.62 13.72 -4.01
N ILE A 54 2.43 12.88 -5.01
CA ILE A 54 2.58 13.19 -6.43
C ILE A 54 1.24 12.99 -7.14
N TYR A 55 0.69 11.80 -7.01
CA TYR A 55 -0.54 11.38 -7.68
C TYR A 55 -1.27 10.34 -6.82
N GLY A 56 -2.59 10.46 -6.68
CA GLY A 56 -3.40 9.66 -5.76
C GLY A 56 -3.35 8.14 -5.95
N ARG A 57 -2.97 7.66 -7.14
CA ARG A 57 -2.72 6.23 -7.39
C ARG A 57 -1.38 5.74 -6.82
N LEU A 58 -0.42 6.64 -6.62
CA LEU A 58 0.91 6.31 -6.09
C LEU A 58 1.02 6.57 -4.60
N THR A 59 0.43 7.67 -4.15
CA THR A 59 0.50 8.14 -2.77
C THR A 59 -0.77 8.90 -2.43
N ASN A 60 -1.45 8.49 -1.36
CA ASN A 60 -2.62 9.20 -0.84
C ASN A 60 -2.56 9.19 0.69
N PRO A 61 -2.67 10.34 1.39
CA PRO A 61 -2.57 10.37 2.85
C PRO A 61 -3.62 9.51 3.57
N THR A 62 -4.80 9.31 2.97
CA THR A 62 -5.84 8.45 3.55
C THR A 62 -5.47 6.97 3.46
N GLU A 63 -4.91 6.54 2.32
CA GLU A 63 -4.41 5.17 2.13
C GLU A 63 -3.17 4.89 2.99
N ASP A 64 -2.26 5.84 3.11
CA ASP A 64 -1.04 5.74 3.90
C ASP A 64 -1.33 5.36 5.37
N VAL A 65 -2.39 5.90 5.96
CA VAL A 65 -2.82 5.52 7.31
C VAL A 65 -3.23 4.06 7.39
N PHE A 66 -3.97 3.57 6.40
CA PHE A 66 -4.36 2.17 6.32
C PHE A 66 -3.14 1.26 6.16
N GLU A 67 -2.24 1.60 5.25
CA GLU A 67 -1.01 0.84 4.99
C GLU A 67 -0.11 0.75 6.23
N ARG A 68 0.17 1.87 6.89
CA ARG A 68 0.95 1.89 8.14
C ARG A 68 0.31 1.05 9.23
N ARG A 69 -1.01 1.14 9.35
CA ARG A 69 -1.75 0.40 10.40
C ARG A 69 -1.70 -1.09 10.18
N ILE A 70 -1.94 -1.56 8.96
CA ILE A 70 -1.84 -2.98 8.61
C ILE A 70 -0.41 -3.47 8.78
N ALA A 71 0.58 -2.74 8.32
CA ALA A 71 1.98 -3.09 8.53
C ALA A 71 2.31 -3.27 10.02
N ALA A 72 1.85 -2.36 10.88
CA ALA A 72 2.09 -2.45 12.32
C ALA A 72 1.35 -3.64 12.97
N LEU A 73 0.13 -3.94 12.55
CA LEU A 73 -0.67 -5.06 13.08
C LEU A 73 -0.09 -6.42 12.68
N GLU A 74 0.45 -6.53 11.47
CA GLU A 74 1.06 -7.75 10.94
C GLU A 74 2.56 -7.87 11.29
N GLY A 75 3.15 -6.86 11.94
CA GLY A 75 4.58 -6.82 12.25
C GLY A 75 5.46 -6.68 10.99
N GLY A 76 4.90 -6.17 9.90
CA GLY A 76 5.58 -5.94 8.64
C GLY A 76 6.36 -4.62 8.63
N VAL A 77 7.28 -4.49 7.68
CA VAL A 77 8.06 -3.26 7.46
C VAL A 77 7.20 -2.20 6.74
N ALA A 78 6.35 -2.64 5.82
CA ALA A 78 5.44 -1.79 5.06
C ALA A 78 4.26 -2.63 4.55
N ALA A 79 3.21 -1.95 4.09
CA ALA A 79 2.08 -2.54 3.39
C ALA A 79 1.75 -1.69 2.16
N LEU A 80 1.09 -2.29 1.18
CA LEU A 80 0.58 -1.62 -0.01
C LEU A 80 -0.91 -1.90 -0.15
N ALA A 81 -1.71 -0.84 -0.16
CA ALA A 81 -3.14 -0.94 -0.43
C ALA A 81 -3.39 -1.09 -1.94
N VAL A 82 -4.27 -1.99 -2.29
CA VAL A 82 -4.67 -2.24 -3.68
C VAL A 82 -6.17 -2.41 -3.79
N GLY A 83 -6.73 -2.22 -4.98
CA GLY A 83 -8.17 -2.17 -5.21
C GLY A 83 -8.93 -3.49 -5.01
N SER A 84 -8.23 -4.63 -4.86
CA SER A 84 -8.86 -5.93 -4.63
C SER A 84 -7.88 -6.96 -4.08
N GLY A 85 -8.41 -7.99 -3.40
CA GLY A 85 -7.61 -9.13 -2.95
C GLY A 85 -6.96 -9.91 -4.11
N ALA A 86 -7.61 -9.98 -5.28
CA ALA A 86 -7.01 -10.58 -6.48
C ALA A 86 -5.79 -9.81 -6.95
N ALA A 87 -5.85 -8.46 -6.96
CA ALA A 87 -4.69 -7.62 -7.27
C ALA A 87 -3.57 -7.81 -6.26
N ALA A 88 -3.89 -7.87 -4.97
CA ALA A 88 -2.91 -8.10 -3.91
C ALA A 88 -2.14 -9.42 -4.11
N LEU A 89 -2.85 -10.50 -4.40
CA LEU A 89 -2.25 -11.80 -4.67
C LEU A 89 -1.38 -11.78 -5.95
N THR A 90 -1.89 -11.19 -7.03
CA THR A 90 -1.15 -11.07 -8.28
C THR A 90 0.16 -10.32 -8.07
N TYR A 91 0.13 -9.17 -7.40
CA TYR A 91 1.34 -8.39 -7.14
C TYR A 91 2.32 -9.11 -6.19
N ALA A 92 1.79 -9.83 -5.18
CA ALA A 92 2.63 -10.63 -4.30
C ALA A 92 3.39 -11.73 -5.06
N PHE A 93 2.73 -12.42 -5.98
CA PHE A 93 3.39 -13.44 -6.82
C PHE A 93 4.40 -12.81 -7.78
N GLN A 94 4.02 -11.74 -8.49
CA GLN A 94 4.91 -11.06 -9.43
C GLN A 94 6.13 -10.42 -8.77
N ALA A 95 6.05 -10.09 -7.48
CA ALA A 95 7.19 -9.55 -6.73
C ALA A 95 8.28 -10.59 -6.46
N VAL A 96 7.95 -11.89 -6.44
CA VAL A 96 8.86 -12.98 -6.07
C VAL A 96 9.04 -14.04 -7.14
N ALA A 97 8.24 -14.04 -8.21
CA ALA A 97 8.27 -15.02 -9.28
C ALA A 97 8.20 -14.33 -10.65
N HIS A 98 8.97 -14.82 -11.60
CA HIS A 98 9.06 -14.32 -12.98
C HIS A 98 8.59 -15.39 -13.98
N ALA A 99 8.43 -15.01 -15.23
CA ALA A 99 8.10 -15.97 -16.29
C ALA A 99 9.15 -17.07 -16.38
N GLY A 100 8.71 -18.33 -16.30
CA GLY A 100 9.57 -19.51 -16.27
C GLY A 100 9.87 -20.06 -14.86
N ASP A 101 9.51 -19.34 -13.81
CA ASP A 101 9.66 -19.84 -12.44
C ASP A 101 8.55 -20.84 -12.08
N HIS A 102 8.83 -21.70 -11.12
CA HIS A 102 7.88 -22.69 -10.63
C HIS A 102 7.23 -22.24 -9.32
N ILE A 103 5.91 -22.34 -9.25
CA ILE A 103 5.14 -22.03 -8.05
C ILE A 103 4.53 -23.32 -7.50
N VAL A 104 4.77 -23.59 -6.21
CA VAL A 104 4.13 -24.69 -5.48
C VAL A 104 3.08 -24.11 -4.53
N ALA A 105 1.84 -24.48 -4.75
CA ALA A 105 0.71 -23.99 -3.95
C ALA A 105 -0.04 -25.14 -3.28
N ALA A 106 -0.60 -24.88 -2.10
CA ALA A 106 -1.47 -25.84 -1.42
C ALA A 106 -2.76 -26.06 -2.21
N LYS A 107 -3.27 -27.30 -2.24
CA LYS A 107 -4.50 -27.66 -2.97
C LYS A 107 -5.76 -26.94 -2.45
N ASN A 108 -5.75 -26.53 -1.20
CA ASN A 108 -6.87 -25.89 -0.51
C ASN A 108 -6.79 -24.36 -0.46
N ILE A 109 -6.07 -23.75 -1.40
CA ILE A 109 -6.04 -22.28 -1.54
C ILE A 109 -7.40 -21.75 -1.98
N TYR A 110 -7.61 -20.46 -1.77
CA TYR A 110 -8.82 -19.77 -2.23
C TYR A 110 -9.01 -19.95 -3.75
N GLY A 111 -10.25 -20.27 -4.18
CA GLY A 111 -10.54 -20.61 -5.58
C GLY A 111 -10.14 -19.54 -6.60
N GLY A 112 -10.30 -18.26 -6.28
CA GLY A 112 -9.84 -17.16 -7.13
C GLY A 112 -8.32 -17.13 -7.29
N THR A 113 -7.57 -17.47 -6.26
CA THR A 113 -6.10 -17.60 -6.31
C THR A 113 -5.69 -18.77 -7.20
N TYR A 114 -6.38 -19.91 -7.07
CA TYR A 114 -6.14 -21.08 -7.92
C TYR A 114 -6.32 -20.73 -9.41
N LEU A 115 -7.42 -20.06 -9.76
CA LEU A 115 -7.67 -19.62 -11.14
C LEU A 115 -6.63 -18.60 -11.61
N SER A 116 -6.23 -17.65 -10.77
CA SER A 116 -5.17 -16.69 -11.11
C SER A 116 -3.85 -17.37 -11.39
N LEU A 117 -3.45 -18.34 -10.58
CA LEU A 117 -2.20 -19.09 -10.77
C LEU A 117 -2.22 -19.88 -12.07
N ILE A 118 -3.34 -20.52 -12.42
CA ILE A 118 -3.47 -21.25 -13.68
C ILE A 118 -3.34 -20.29 -14.88
N HIS A 119 -4.05 -19.15 -14.88
CA HIS A 119 -4.09 -18.24 -16.03
C HIS A 119 -2.88 -17.31 -16.15
N ILE A 120 -2.23 -16.96 -15.04
CA ILE A 120 -1.05 -16.07 -15.04
C ILE A 120 0.24 -16.85 -15.24
N SER A 121 0.27 -18.09 -14.76
CA SER A 121 1.50 -18.93 -14.73
C SER A 121 1.49 -20.04 -15.76
N GLU A 122 0.47 -20.13 -16.63
CA GLU A 122 0.48 -21.13 -17.69
C GLU A 122 1.64 -20.85 -18.66
N PRO A 123 2.51 -21.85 -18.91
CA PRO A 123 3.49 -21.74 -19.98
C PRO A 123 2.74 -21.73 -21.32
N THR A 124 2.83 -20.62 -22.02
CA THR A 124 2.42 -20.52 -23.42
C THR A 124 3.37 -21.27 -24.31
#